data_dc8fcadf5c60c843f3f264bcb8132b13
#
_entry.id   dc8fcadf5c60c843f3f264bcb8132b13
#
_cell.length_a   1.000
_cell.length_b   1.000
_cell.length_c   1.000
_cell.angle_alpha   90.00
_cell.angle_beta   90.00
_cell.angle_gamma   90.00
#
_symmetry.space_group_name_H-M   'P 1'
#
loop_
_entity.id
_entity.type
_entity.pdbx_description
1 polymer ?
#
loop_
_entity_poly.entity_id
_entity_poly.type
_entity_poly.pdbx_seq_one_letter_code
_entity_poly.pdbx_strand_id
1 'polypeptide(L)'
;MKEKIIEVINLKKQFGNNLILDDINFTINEGEAVSLIGPSGSGKSTVLRCIADLETLTGGKILIEGHNLQDKGIDKKIKKELLLKTGMIFQNFNLFPHMTVKDNIVKTLRIVKKTDVKKAEEIAEKVLETVGLADKKDNFPNELSGGQKQRVAIARGLALEPDILLFD
;
A
#
# COMPACT_ATOMS: atom_id res chain seq x y z
N MET A 1 22.63 -0.91 14.57
CA MET A 1 22.08 0.06 13.58
C MET A 1 20.73 -0.47 13.17
N LYS A 2 19.70 0.39 13.05
CA LYS A 2 18.40 -0.05 12.52
C LYS A 2 18.57 -0.44 11.05
N GLU A 3 17.87 -1.47 10.62
CA GLU A 3 17.93 -1.95 9.24
C GLU A 3 17.15 -0.99 8.33
N LYS A 4 17.75 -0.66 7.16
CA LYS A 4 17.10 0.19 6.16
C LYS A 4 16.07 -0.62 5.40
N ILE A 5 14.80 -0.21 5.47
CA ILE A 5 13.72 -0.92 4.79
C ILE A 5 13.37 -0.29 3.43
N ILE A 6 13.48 1.05 3.33
CA ILE A 6 13.30 1.78 2.06
C ILE A 6 14.45 2.77 1.90
N GLU A 7 15.07 2.80 0.72
CA GLU A 7 16.01 3.84 0.32
C GLU A 7 15.57 4.45 -1.00
N VAL A 8 15.34 5.75 -1.02
CA VAL A 8 15.04 6.54 -2.21
C VAL A 8 16.27 7.36 -2.56
N ILE A 9 16.80 7.17 -3.77
CA ILE A 9 18.08 7.72 -4.21
C ILE A 9 17.91 8.44 -5.54
N ASN A 10 18.09 9.77 -5.53
CA ASN A 10 18.01 10.66 -6.69
C ASN A 10 16.73 10.43 -7.53
N LEU A 11 15.61 10.16 -6.84
CA LEU A 11 14.34 9.84 -7.49
C LEU A 11 13.88 10.99 -8.37
N LYS A 12 13.66 10.67 -9.65
CA LYS A 12 13.06 11.56 -10.63
C LYS A 12 11.82 10.94 -11.25
N LYS A 13 10.77 11.74 -11.41
CA LYS A 13 9.55 11.34 -12.12
C LYS A 13 9.05 12.48 -12.97
N GLN A 14 8.84 12.17 -14.25
CA GLN A 14 8.29 13.08 -15.25
C GLN A 14 7.09 12.44 -15.94
N PHE A 15 6.04 13.22 -16.19
CA PHE A 15 4.90 12.85 -17.01
C PHE A 15 4.86 13.76 -18.25
N GLY A 16 5.12 13.19 -19.42
CA GLY A 16 5.32 13.99 -20.63
C GLY A 16 6.46 15.00 -20.40
N ASN A 17 6.15 16.30 -20.52
CA ASN A 17 7.12 17.37 -20.29
C ASN A 17 7.11 17.93 -18.86
N ASN A 18 6.22 17.43 -17.98
CA ASN A 18 6.10 17.94 -16.61
C ASN A 18 6.96 17.14 -15.65
N LEU A 19 7.99 17.75 -15.09
CA LEU A 19 8.82 17.21 -14.03
C LEU A 19 8.04 17.35 -12.71
N ILE A 20 7.73 16.22 -12.06
CA ILE A 20 6.96 16.18 -10.81
C ILE A 20 7.88 15.92 -9.61
N LEU A 21 8.85 15.04 -9.75
CA LEU A 21 9.84 14.74 -8.74
C LEU A 21 11.22 14.97 -9.32
N ASP A 22 12.05 15.72 -8.59
CA ASP A 22 13.44 16.00 -8.99
C ASP A 22 14.37 15.81 -7.79
N ASP A 23 15.27 14.86 -7.93
CA ASP A 23 16.34 14.57 -6.97
C ASP A 23 15.86 14.30 -5.52
N ILE A 24 14.79 13.53 -5.36
CA ILE A 24 14.27 13.17 -4.03
C ILE A 24 15.16 12.09 -3.40
N ASN A 25 15.60 12.35 -2.19
CA ASN A 25 16.50 11.47 -1.43
C ASN A 25 16.01 11.32 0.02
N PHE A 26 15.77 10.09 0.47
CA PHE A 26 15.52 9.78 1.89
C PHE A 26 15.66 8.27 2.16
N THR A 27 15.74 7.93 3.44
CA THR A 27 15.80 6.54 3.91
C THR A 27 14.79 6.35 5.03
N ILE A 28 14.13 5.20 5.06
CA ILE A 28 13.23 4.77 6.13
C ILE A 28 13.81 3.49 6.72
N ASN A 29 13.98 3.47 8.04
CA ASN A 29 14.46 2.31 8.76
C ASN A 29 13.28 1.52 9.35
N GLU A 30 13.53 0.28 9.73
CA GLU A 30 12.54 -0.57 10.39
C GLU A 30 11.96 0.11 11.65
N GLY A 31 10.62 0.05 11.78
CA GLY A 31 9.87 0.64 12.89
C GLY A 31 9.78 2.17 12.84
N GLU A 32 10.16 2.82 11.74
CA GLU A 32 9.97 4.26 11.57
C GLU A 32 8.62 4.59 10.91
N ALA A 33 8.01 5.68 11.36
CA ALA A 33 6.89 6.31 10.69
C ALA A 33 7.35 7.65 10.10
N VAL A 34 7.22 7.81 8.77
CA VAL A 34 7.65 8.99 8.03
C VAL A 34 6.46 9.66 7.37
N SER A 35 6.34 10.98 7.51
CA SER A 35 5.28 11.78 6.88
C SER A 35 5.85 12.65 5.76
N LEU A 36 5.24 12.59 4.58
CA LEU A 36 5.52 13.50 3.47
C LEU A 36 4.63 14.74 3.60
N ILE A 37 5.23 15.91 3.82
CA ILE A 37 4.53 17.17 3.99
C ILE A 37 4.77 18.08 2.79
N GLY A 38 3.73 18.76 2.34
CA GLY A 38 3.81 19.71 1.23
C GLY A 38 2.43 20.07 0.66
N PRO A 39 2.33 21.09 -0.20
CA PRO A 39 1.07 21.51 -0.81
C PRO A 39 0.45 20.42 -1.70
N SER A 40 -0.84 20.60 -2.05
CA SER A 40 -1.49 19.74 -3.04
C SER A 40 -0.74 19.85 -4.39
N GLY A 41 -0.57 18.71 -5.06
CA GLY A 41 0.17 18.64 -6.34
C GLY A 41 1.71 18.60 -6.22
N SER A 42 2.29 18.61 -5.00
CA SER A 42 3.76 18.56 -4.82
C SER A 42 4.40 17.19 -5.08
N GLY A 43 3.63 16.21 -5.55
CA GLY A 43 4.17 14.88 -5.89
C GLY A 43 4.17 13.83 -4.78
N LYS A 44 3.57 14.10 -3.58
CA LYS A 44 3.53 13.14 -2.46
C LYS A 44 2.95 11.78 -2.86
N SER A 45 1.76 11.77 -3.46
CA SER A 45 1.14 10.54 -3.98
C SER A 45 2.00 9.85 -5.05
N THR A 46 2.73 10.65 -5.85
CA THR A 46 3.62 10.11 -6.87
C THR A 46 4.80 9.38 -6.23
N VAL A 47 5.40 9.92 -5.16
CA VAL A 47 6.46 9.22 -4.39
C VAL A 47 5.93 7.90 -3.86
N LEU A 48 4.76 7.89 -3.19
CA LEU A 48 4.17 6.66 -2.64
C LEU A 48 3.90 5.62 -3.73
N ARG A 49 3.36 6.04 -4.89
CA ARG A 49 3.12 5.14 -6.03
C ARG A 49 4.40 4.60 -6.64
N CYS A 50 5.47 5.39 -6.66
CA CYS A 50 6.79 4.92 -7.10
C CYS A 50 7.35 3.85 -6.14
N ILE A 51 7.20 4.04 -4.81
CA ILE A 51 7.63 3.05 -3.80
C ILE A 51 6.81 1.75 -3.95
N ALA A 52 5.50 1.88 -4.20
CA ALA A 52 4.61 0.73 -4.41
C ALA A 52 4.78 0.03 -5.78
N ASP A 53 5.75 0.46 -6.62
CA ASP A 53 5.94 -0.02 -8.01
C ASP A 53 4.69 0.14 -8.90
N LEU A 54 3.81 1.10 -8.56
CA LEU A 54 2.64 1.47 -9.37
C LEU A 54 2.96 2.53 -10.42
N GLU A 55 4.10 3.22 -10.28
CA GLU A 55 4.61 4.20 -11.22
C GLU A 55 6.08 3.93 -11.51
N THR A 56 6.44 3.95 -12.80
CA THR A 56 7.83 3.78 -13.24
C THR A 56 8.62 5.07 -13.03
N LEU A 57 9.85 4.98 -12.54
CA LEU A 57 10.77 6.11 -12.41
C LEU A 57 11.25 6.58 -13.78
N THR A 58 11.55 7.89 -13.91
CA THR A 58 12.31 8.42 -15.05
C THR A 58 13.80 8.55 -14.73
N GLY A 59 14.18 8.51 -13.45
CA GLY A 59 15.56 8.50 -13.02
C GLY A 59 15.69 8.15 -11.53
N GLY A 60 16.91 7.86 -11.10
CA GLY A 60 17.19 7.42 -9.75
C GLY A 60 16.82 5.96 -9.50
N LYS A 61 16.68 5.57 -8.24
CA LYS A 61 16.27 4.23 -7.84
C LYS A 61 15.58 4.23 -6.48
N ILE A 62 14.74 3.22 -6.27
CA ILE A 62 14.12 2.91 -4.97
C ILE A 62 14.51 1.50 -4.61
N LEU A 63 15.11 1.34 -3.44
CA LEU A 63 15.45 0.04 -2.89
C LEU A 63 14.47 -0.30 -1.78
N ILE A 64 13.92 -1.50 -1.79
CA ILE A 64 13.15 -2.09 -0.71
C ILE A 64 13.94 -3.31 -0.22
N GLU A 65 14.32 -3.32 1.05
CA GLU A 65 15.21 -4.35 1.62
C GLU A 65 16.47 -4.57 0.76
N GLY A 66 17.06 -3.47 0.24
CA GLY A 66 18.26 -3.50 -0.61
C GLY A 66 18.02 -3.86 -2.09
N HIS A 67 16.81 -4.22 -2.49
CA HIS A 67 16.47 -4.62 -3.87
C HIS A 67 15.79 -3.51 -4.64
N ASN A 68 16.29 -3.19 -5.84
CA ASN A 68 15.63 -2.26 -6.75
C ASN A 68 14.50 -2.97 -7.51
N LEU A 69 13.24 -2.68 -7.17
CA LEU A 69 12.06 -3.30 -7.79
C LEU A 69 11.91 -2.99 -9.28
N GLN A 70 12.51 -1.90 -9.76
CA GLN A 70 12.45 -1.49 -11.16
C GLN A 70 13.69 -1.88 -11.98
N ASP A 71 14.61 -2.64 -11.38
CA ASP A 71 15.72 -3.24 -12.12
C ASP A 71 15.19 -4.31 -13.08
N LYS A 72 15.60 -4.22 -14.35
CA LYS A 72 15.23 -5.21 -15.37
C LYS A 72 15.77 -6.61 -15.08
N GLY A 73 16.82 -6.71 -14.28
CA GLY A 73 17.47 -7.96 -13.87
C GLY A 73 16.92 -8.56 -12.58
N ILE A 74 15.97 -7.90 -11.89
CA ILE A 74 15.44 -8.43 -10.63
C ILE A 74 14.74 -9.78 -10.83
N ASP A 75 15.01 -10.72 -9.95
CA ASP A 75 14.30 -11.99 -9.93
C ASP A 75 12.80 -11.75 -9.66
N LYS A 76 11.95 -12.33 -10.53
CA LYS A 76 10.48 -12.15 -10.45
C LYS A 76 9.89 -12.65 -9.13
N LYS A 77 10.52 -13.66 -8.51
CA LYS A 77 10.07 -14.21 -7.23
C LYS A 77 10.38 -13.21 -6.10
N ILE A 78 11.60 -12.67 -6.08
CA ILE A 78 12.01 -11.63 -5.12
C ILE A 78 11.10 -10.40 -5.26
N LYS A 79 10.94 -9.89 -6.49
CA LYS A 79 10.05 -8.74 -6.74
C LYS A 79 8.64 -8.97 -6.21
N LYS A 80 8.06 -10.14 -6.49
CA LYS A 80 6.72 -10.50 -6.01
C LYS A 80 6.65 -10.56 -4.48
N GLU A 81 7.65 -11.12 -3.83
CA GLU A 81 7.72 -11.24 -2.38
C GLU A 81 7.75 -9.85 -1.71
N LEU A 82 8.61 -8.95 -2.20
CA LEU A 82 8.71 -7.58 -1.70
C LEU A 82 7.41 -6.77 -1.91
N LEU A 83 6.74 -6.94 -3.05
CA LEU A 83 5.45 -6.31 -3.30
C LEU A 83 4.35 -6.85 -2.38
N LEU A 84 4.38 -8.13 -1.99
CA LEU A 84 3.44 -8.71 -1.02
C LEU A 84 3.66 -8.18 0.40
N LYS A 85 4.87 -7.76 0.74
CA LYS A 85 5.22 -7.11 2.01
C LYS A 85 4.83 -5.63 2.05
N THR A 86 4.49 -5.02 0.90
CA THR A 86 4.17 -3.60 0.79
C THR A 86 2.67 -3.42 0.59
N GLY A 87 1.99 -2.85 1.58
CA GLY A 87 0.58 -2.49 1.51
C GLY A 87 0.40 -1.02 1.15
N MET A 88 -0.55 -0.70 0.25
CA MET A 88 -0.90 0.69 -0.07
C MET A 88 -2.39 0.94 0.23
N ILE A 89 -2.65 2.00 0.98
CA ILE A 89 -3.98 2.51 1.30
C ILE A 89 -4.18 3.80 0.52
N PHE A 90 -5.14 3.79 -0.39
CA PHE A 90 -5.40 4.88 -1.32
C PHE A 90 -6.36 5.93 -0.73
N GLN A 91 -6.19 7.19 -1.10
CA GLN A 91 -7.05 8.32 -0.73
C GLN A 91 -8.52 8.07 -1.06
N ASN A 92 -8.84 7.44 -2.18
CA ASN A 92 -10.19 7.13 -2.62
C ASN A 92 -10.71 5.77 -2.11
N PHE A 93 -10.09 5.19 -1.08
CA PHE A 93 -10.43 3.91 -0.45
C PHE A 93 -10.36 2.70 -1.38
N ASN A 94 -10.73 2.82 -2.65
CA ASN A 94 -10.75 1.78 -3.70
C ASN A 94 -11.44 0.49 -3.24
N LEU A 95 -12.58 0.62 -2.53
CA LEU A 95 -13.41 -0.51 -2.15
C LEU A 95 -14.21 -1.01 -3.35
N PHE A 96 -14.41 -2.33 -3.42
CA PHE A 96 -15.27 -2.95 -4.42
C PHE A 96 -16.74 -2.67 -4.06
N PRO A 97 -17.46 -1.82 -4.82
CA PRO A 97 -18.78 -1.32 -4.43
C PRO A 97 -19.88 -2.41 -4.42
N HIS A 98 -19.68 -3.47 -5.18
CA HIS A 98 -20.58 -4.62 -5.32
C HIS A 98 -20.31 -5.77 -4.35
N MET A 99 -19.44 -5.55 -3.38
CA MET A 99 -19.04 -6.52 -2.34
C MET A 99 -19.32 -5.94 -0.98
N THR A 100 -19.65 -6.81 -0.02
CA THR A 100 -19.75 -6.41 1.38
C THR A 100 -18.40 -5.96 1.94
N VAL A 101 -18.43 -5.33 3.09
CA VAL A 101 -17.22 -4.94 3.84
C VAL A 101 -16.33 -6.14 4.09
N LYS A 102 -16.90 -7.27 4.57
CA LYS A 102 -16.17 -8.52 4.78
C LYS A 102 -15.60 -9.06 3.48
N ASP A 103 -16.39 -9.10 2.41
CA ASP A 103 -15.96 -9.65 1.12
C ASP A 103 -14.81 -8.84 0.48
N ASN A 104 -14.77 -7.52 0.70
CA ASN A 104 -13.65 -6.68 0.27
C ASN A 104 -12.32 -7.14 0.87
N ILE A 105 -12.33 -7.65 2.10
CA ILE A 105 -11.12 -8.17 2.78
C ILE A 105 -10.87 -9.62 2.38
N VAL A 106 -11.88 -10.48 2.46
CA VAL A 106 -11.78 -11.92 2.13
C VAL A 106 -11.25 -12.13 0.73
N LYS A 107 -11.81 -11.41 -0.27
CA LYS A 107 -11.36 -11.51 -1.66
C LYS A 107 -9.90 -11.14 -1.83
N THR A 108 -9.45 -10.09 -1.15
CA THR A 108 -8.05 -9.67 -1.21
C THR A 108 -7.11 -10.74 -0.66
N LEU A 109 -7.43 -11.32 0.50
CA LEU A 109 -6.67 -12.43 1.11
C LEU A 109 -6.59 -13.66 0.18
N ARG A 110 -7.72 -14.02 -0.44
CA ARG A 110 -7.79 -15.17 -1.34
C ARG A 110 -6.97 -15.00 -2.61
N ILE A 111 -7.00 -13.79 -3.20
CA ILE A 111 -6.28 -13.50 -4.45
C ILE A 111 -4.78 -13.33 -4.18
N VAL A 112 -4.42 -12.55 -3.16
CA VAL A 112 -3.04 -12.12 -2.91
C VAL A 112 -2.25 -13.19 -2.16
N LYS A 113 -2.77 -13.64 -1.01
CA LYS A 113 -2.12 -14.66 -0.15
C LYS A 113 -2.57 -16.10 -0.45
N LYS A 114 -3.54 -16.30 -1.36
CA LYS A 114 -4.15 -17.62 -1.63
C LYS A 114 -4.69 -18.31 -0.36
N THR A 115 -5.15 -17.51 0.60
CA THR A 115 -5.68 -18.00 1.88
C THR A 115 -6.95 -18.80 1.66
N ASP A 116 -7.13 -19.88 2.40
CA ASP A 116 -8.40 -20.62 2.45
C ASP A 116 -9.58 -19.73 2.86
N VAL A 117 -10.79 -20.07 2.38
CA VAL A 117 -11.99 -19.23 2.58
C VAL A 117 -12.29 -19.03 4.06
N LYS A 118 -12.33 -20.12 4.86
CA LYS A 118 -12.65 -20.04 6.28
C LYS A 118 -11.63 -19.18 7.04
N LYS A 119 -10.34 -19.43 6.79
CA LYS A 119 -9.26 -18.63 7.39
C LYS A 119 -9.32 -17.16 6.97
N ALA A 120 -9.66 -16.89 5.71
CA ALA A 120 -9.80 -15.51 5.22
C ALA A 120 -10.98 -14.79 5.90
N GLU A 121 -12.09 -15.48 6.15
CA GLU A 121 -13.23 -14.92 6.90
C GLU A 121 -12.89 -14.63 8.35
N GLU A 122 -12.20 -15.53 9.04
CA GLU A 122 -11.72 -15.33 10.42
C GLU A 122 -10.79 -14.11 10.53
N ILE A 123 -9.83 -13.99 9.59
CA ILE A 123 -8.94 -12.81 9.54
C ILE A 123 -9.74 -11.54 9.27
N ALA A 124 -10.69 -11.57 8.34
CA ALA A 124 -11.52 -10.41 8.01
C ALA A 124 -12.34 -9.93 9.21
N GLU A 125 -12.96 -10.85 9.96
CA GLU A 125 -13.71 -10.51 11.17
C GLU A 125 -12.79 -9.89 12.23
N LYS A 126 -11.64 -10.48 12.49
CA LYS A 126 -10.66 -9.97 13.46
C LYS A 126 -10.15 -8.57 13.12
N VAL A 127 -9.81 -8.30 11.85
CA VAL A 127 -9.34 -6.94 11.47
C VAL A 127 -10.47 -5.93 11.49
N LEU A 128 -11.73 -6.33 11.19
CA LEU A 128 -12.89 -5.46 11.31
C LEU A 128 -13.18 -5.10 12.78
N GLU A 129 -13.01 -6.02 13.72
CA GLU A 129 -13.06 -5.74 15.15
C GLU A 129 -11.99 -4.72 15.54
N THR A 130 -10.75 -4.90 15.08
CA THR A 130 -9.62 -3.99 15.35
C THR A 130 -9.91 -2.55 14.93
N VAL A 131 -10.62 -2.35 13.80
CA VAL A 131 -10.98 -1.01 13.32
C VAL A 131 -12.36 -0.52 13.79
N GLY A 132 -13.04 -1.28 14.67
CA GLY A 132 -14.34 -0.94 15.25
C GLY A 132 -15.48 -0.95 14.21
N LEU A 133 -15.51 -1.95 13.32
CA LEU A 133 -16.52 -2.11 12.27
C LEU A 133 -17.08 -3.55 12.18
N ALA A 134 -17.01 -4.31 13.26
CA ALA A 134 -17.54 -5.68 13.29
C ALA A 134 -19.04 -5.75 12.97
N ASP A 135 -19.82 -4.74 13.43
CA ASP A 135 -21.26 -4.59 13.19
C ASP A 135 -21.61 -4.21 11.75
N LYS A 136 -20.62 -3.83 10.94
CA LYS A 136 -20.77 -3.38 9.54
C LYS A 136 -20.29 -4.42 8.51
N LYS A 137 -19.92 -5.63 8.95
CA LYS A 137 -19.30 -6.64 8.08
C LYS A 137 -20.12 -6.99 6.83
N ASP A 138 -21.45 -6.97 6.95
CA ASP A 138 -22.38 -7.34 5.89
C ASP A 138 -22.90 -6.14 5.10
N ASN A 139 -22.56 -4.91 5.50
CA ASN A 139 -22.90 -3.70 4.76
C ASN A 139 -22.08 -3.58 3.46
N PHE A 140 -22.64 -2.82 2.49
CA PHE A 140 -21.94 -2.43 1.28
C PHE A 140 -21.26 -1.08 1.45
N PRO A 141 -20.20 -0.77 0.65
CA PRO A 141 -19.48 0.51 0.76
C PRO A 141 -20.36 1.76 0.63
N ASN A 142 -21.44 1.73 -0.15
CA ASN A 142 -22.36 2.86 -0.30
C ASN A 142 -23.18 3.18 0.97
N GLU A 143 -23.30 2.23 1.89
CA GLU A 143 -23.98 2.39 3.18
C GLU A 143 -23.06 2.95 4.28
N LEU A 144 -21.78 3.18 3.98
CA LEU A 144 -20.77 3.62 4.94
C LEU A 144 -20.47 5.11 4.80
N SER A 145 -20.18 5.76 5.93
CA SER A 145 -19.58 7.10 5.93
C SER A 145 -18.15 7.08 5.36
N GLY A 146 -17.62 8.24 4.96
CA GLY A 146 -16.25 8.35 4.46
C GLY A 146 -15.20 7.80 5.43
N GLY A 147 -15.32 8.11 6.73
CA GLY A 147 -14.41 7.59 7.75
C GLY A 147 -14.55 6.07 7.95
N GLN A 148 -15.74 5.50 7.80
CA GLN A 148 -15.93 4.05 7.83
C GLN A 148 -15.30 3.38 6.61
N LYS A 149 -15.47 3.94 5.40
CA LYS A 149 -14.80 3.45 4.18
C LYS A 149 -13.29 3.44 4.31
N GLN A 150 -12.73 4.51 4.91
CA GLN A 150 -11.30 4.58 5.17
C GLN A 150 -10.84 3.48 6.13
N ARG A 151 -11.57 3.25 7.24
CA ARG A 151 -11.25 2.15 8.16
C ARG A 151 -11.35 0.77 7.50
N VAL A 152 -12.32 0.54 6.61
CA VAL A 152 -12.37 -0.71 5.82
C VAL A 152 -11.15 -0.85 4.91
N ALA A 153 -10.72 0.23 4.25
CA ALA A 153 -9.51 0.20 3.41
C ALA A 153 -8.26 -0.11 4.25
N ILE A 154 -8.16 0.46 5.45
CA ILE A 154 -7.09 0.16 6.42
C ILE A 154 -7.14 -1.32 6.84
N ALA A 155 -8.32 -1.81 7.24
CA ALA A 155 -8.51 -3.21 7.63
C ALA A 155 -8.11 -4.18 6.52
N ARG A 156 -8.47 -3.87 5.25
CA ARG A 156 -8.08 -4.66 4.08
C ARG A 156 -6.55 -4.68 3.88
N GLY A 157 -5.87 -3.55 4.09
CA GLY A 157 -4.41 -3.46 4.05
C GLY A 157 -3.76 -4.27 5.18
N LEU A 158 -4.22 -4.10 6.41
CA LEU A 158 -3.71 -4.80 7.60
C LEU A 158 -3.91 -6.33 7.53
N ALA A 159 -5.00 -6.80 6.91
CA ALA A 159 -5.26 -8.22 6.75
C ALA A 159 -4.16 -8.95 5.97
N LEU A 160 -3.43 -8.24 5.13
CA LEU A 160 -2.28 -8.78 4.41
C LEU A 160 -1.02 -8.87 5.26
N GLU A 161 -1.03 -8.32 6.50
CA GLU A 161 0.13 -8.29 7.41
C GLU A 161 1.39 -7.80 6.69
N PRO A 162 1.36 -6.59 6.10
CA PRO A 162 2.50 -6.06 5.37
C PRO A 162 3.58 -5.55 6.34
N ASP A 163 4.85 -5.65 5.92
CA ASP A 163 5.99 -5.08 6.67
C ASP A 163 6.08 -3.56 6.46
N ILE A 164 5.56 -3.07 5.33
CA ILE A 164 5.54 -1.66 4.93
C ILE A 164 4.11 -1.24 4.63
N LEU A 165 3.63 -0.15 5.26
CA LEU A 165 2.34 0.47 4.97
C LEU A 165 2.53 1.87 4.40
N LEU A 166 1.98 2.10 3.20
CA LEU A 166 1.95 3.39 2.52
C LEU A 166 0.52 3.96 2.59
N PHE A 167 0.41 5.20 3.09
CA PHE A 167 -0.87 5.92 3.19
C PHE A 167 -0.86 7.12 2.23
N ASP A 168 -1.75 7.11 1.23
CA ASP A 168 -1.95 8.22 0.28
C ASP A 168 -3.17 9.06 0.65
#